data_6b4f7bf0073d9480a9212533983ba558
#
_entry.id   6b4f7bf0073d9480a9212533983ba558
#
_cell.length_a   1.000
_cell.length_b   1.000
_cell.length_c   1.000
_cell.angle_alpha   90.00
_cell.angle_beta   90.00
_cell.angle_gamma   90.00
#
_symmetry.space_group_name_H-M   'P 1'
#
loop_
_entity.id
_entity.type
_entity.pdbx_description
1 polymer ?
#
loop_
_entity_poly.entity_id
_entity_poly.type
_entity_poly.pdbx_seq_one_letter_code
_entity_poly.pdbx_strand_id
1 'polypeptide(L)'
;MPKNKQINILIVEDDVFLADLYKTKFTLEGFKVITAYDGEKGLEAAKKNLPDIVLLDLVLPKLSGFDVLKGIKADPATKNIPVILLTNLSQKSDVETGIKLGANDYLIKAHFMPSEVVEKVKKLIN
;
A
#
# COMPACT_ATOMS: atom_id res chain seq x y z
N MET A 1 -5.38 9.81 14.81
CA MET A 1 -5.21 8.44 15.37
C MET A 1 -4.96 8.53 16.87
N PRO A 2 -5.55 7.64 17.65
CA PRO A 2 -5.20 7.56 19.07
C PRO A 2 -3.73 7.20 19.24
N LYS A 3 -3.05 7.85 20.17
CA LYS A 3 -1.61 7.67 20.38
C LYS A 3 -1.20 6.24 20.71
N ASN A 4 -2.08 5.50 21.39
CA ASN A 4 -1.77 4.16 21.87
C ASN A 4 -2.25 3.05 20.94
N LYS A 5 -2.88 3.42 19.83
CA LYS A 5 -3.35 2.41 18.87
C LYS A 5 -2.22 2.01 17.94
N GLN A 6 -1.97 0.70 17.86
CA GLN A 6 -1.05 0.15 16.88
C GLN A 6 -1.66 0.26 15.49
N ILE A 7 -0.91 0.79 14.54
CA ILE A 7 -1.36 0.97 13.17
C ILE A 7 -1.06 -0.29 12.37
N ASN A 8 -2.07 -0.78 11.67
CA ASN A 8 -1.95 -1.96 10.81
C ASN A 8 -1.73 -1.50 9.37
N ILE A 9 -0.66 -1.97 8.75
CA ILE A 9 -0.35 -1.69 7.35
C ILE A 9 -0.31 -2.98 6.55
N LEU A 10 -0.97 -2.95 5.38
CA LEU A 10 -0.87 -4.03 4.41
C LEU A 10 0.10 -3.60 3.32
N ILE A 11 1.11 -4.43 3.06
CA ILE A 11 2.08 -4.20 1.99
C ILE A 11 1.87 -5.26 0.91
N VAL A 12 1.53 -4.82 -0.30
CA VAL A 12 1.31 -5.69 -1.45
C VAL A 12 2.47 -5.49 -2.42
N GLU A 13 3.40 -6.44 -2.44
CA GLU A 13 4.65 -6.37 -3.17
C GLU A 13 5.11 -7.80 -3.52
N ASP A 14 5.36 -8.09 -4.79
CA ASP A 14 5.75 -9.43 -5.21
C ASP A 14 7.25 -9.73 -5.02
N ASP A 15 8.09 -8.71 -4.94
CA ASP A 15 9.51 -8.89 -4.62
C ASP A 15 9.64 -9.16 -3.11
N VAL A 16 9.92 -10.41 -2.75
CA VAL A 16 9.97 -10.85 -1.35
C VAL A 16 11.03 -10.10 -0.55
N PHE A 17 12.20 -9.84 -1.15
CA PHE A 17 13.26 -9.09 -0.46
C PHE A 17 12.83 -7.67 -0.15
N LEU A 18 12.18 -7.01 -1.11
CA LEU A 18 11.71 -5.64 -0.93
C LEU A 18 10.57 -5.60 0.07
N ALA A 19 9.62 -6.54 0.00
CA ALA A 19 8.54 -6.64 0.96
C ALA A 19 9.08 -6.82 2.39
N ASP A 20 10.08 -7.68 2.56
CA ASP A 20 10.70 -7.92 3.86
C ASP A 20 11.42 -6.67 4.38
N LEU A 21 12.06 -5.93 3.49
CA LEU A 21 12.74 -4.68 3.86
C LEU A 21 11.73 -3.66 4.40
N TYR A 22 10.63 -3.46 3.69
CA TYR A 22 9.56 -2.56 4.17
C TYR A 22 8.95 -3.08 5.46
N LYS A 23 8.69 -4.38 5.56
CA LYS A 23 8.14 -4.98 6.78
C LYS A 23 9.04 -4.69 7.98
N THR A 24 10.35 -4.86 7.82
CA THR A 24 11.32 -4.58 8.89
C THR A 24 11.26 -3.11 9.30
N LYS A 25 11.29 -2.20 8.33
CA LYS A 25 11.26 -0.76 8.61
C LYS A 25 9.99 -0.34 9.32
N PHE A 26 8.83 -0.79 8.84
CA PHE A 26 7.55 -0.44 9.49
C PHE A 26 7.41 -1.07 10.86
N THR A 27 7.88 -2.30 11.03
CA THR A 27 7.85 -2.98 12.34
C THR A 27 8.69 -2.22 13.36
N LEU A 28 9.86 -1.74 12.96
CA LEU A 28 10.72 -0.93 13.84
C LEU A 28 10.05 0.38 14.26
N GLU A 29 9.13 0.89 13.44
CA GLU A 29 8.38 2.11 13.74
C GLU A 29 7.07 1.85 14.50
N GLY A 30 6.85 0.61 14.92
CA GLY A 30 5.70 0.26 15.74
C GLY A 30 4.46 -0.19 14.97
N PHE A 31 4.56 -0.35 13.67
CA PHE A 31 3.42 -0.82 12.86
C PHE A 31 3.27 -2.33 12.97
N LYS A 32 2.02 -2.80 12.87
CA LYS A 32 1.74 -4.21 12.63
C LYS A 32 1.64 -4.41 11.13
N VAL A 33 2.50 -5.26 10.58
CA VAL A 33 2.64 -5.41 9.13
C VAL A 33 2.04 -6.73 8.65
N ILE A 34 1.23 -6.64 7.60
CA ILE A 34 0.71 -7.78 6.86
C ILE A 34 1.27 -7.66 5.45
N THR A 35 1.80 -8.75 4.89
CA THR A 35 2.34 -8.75 3.53
C THR A 35 1.52 -9.66 2.63
N ALA A 36 1.41 -9.27 1.36
CA ALA A 36 0.84 -10.10 0.31
C ALA A 36 1.73 -9.99 -0.92
N TYR A 37 1.94 -11.09 -1.64
CA TYR A 37 2.93 -11.16 -2.71
C TYR A 37 2.31 -11.20 -4.12
N ASP A 38 1.00 -11.09 -4.21
CA ASP A 38 0.30 -10.96 -5.49
C ASP A 38 -0.97 -10.12 -5.28
N GLY A 39 -1.58 -9.70 -6.38
CA GLY A 39 -2.74 -8.82 -6.31
C GLY A 39 -3.98 -9.48 -5.73
N GLU A 40 -4.18 -10.75 -6.03
CA GLU A 40 -5.31 -11.52 -5.52
C GLU A 40 -5.25 -11.65 -4.00
N LYS A 41 -4.09 -12.02 -3.47
CA LYS A 41 -3.84 -12.10 -2.02
C LYS A 41 -3.90 -10.72 -1.37
N GLY A 42 -3.45 -9.69 -2.08
CA GLY A 42 -3.52 -8.31 -1.60
C GLY A 42 -4.96 -7.86 -1.36
N LEU A 43 -5.83 -8.07 -2.35
CA LEU A 43 -7.23 -7.70 -2.23
C LEU A 43 -7.93 -8.50 -1.13
N GLU A 44 -7.67 -9.80 -1.08
CA GLU A 44 -8.20 -10.69 -0.05
C GLU A 44 -7.78 -10.23 1.35
N ALA A 45 -6.50 -9.89 1.53
CA ALA A 45 -5.97 -9.42 2.81
C ALA A 45 -6.59 -8.08 3.24
N ALA A 46 -6.81 -7.17 2.29
CA ALA A 46 -7.46 -5.89 2.59
C ALA A 46 -8.87 -6.10 3.13
N LYS A 47 -9.63 -6.98 2.50
CA LYS A 47 -11.01 -7.27 2.91
C LYS A 47 -11.08 -8.02 4.24
N LYS A 48 -10.15 -8.94 4.46
CA LYS A 48 -10.14 -9.77 5.66
C LYS A 48 -9.64 -9.01 6.89
N ASN A 49 -8.57 -8.25 6.73
CA ASN A 49 -7.86 -7.63 7.86
C ASN A 49 -8.23 -6.18 8.12
N LEU A 50 -8.86 -5.51 7.17
CA LEU A 50 -9.25 -4.10 7.26
C LEU A 50 -8.10 -3.23 7.80
N PRO A 51 -6.95 -3.17 7.10
CA PRO A 51 -5.81 -2.41 7.59
C PRO A 51 -6.10 -0.90 7.64
N ASP A 52 -5.28 -0.18 8.38
CA ASP A 52 -5.41 1.28 8.48
C ASP A 52 -4.88 1.97 7.22
N ILE A 53 -3.97 1.33 6.51
CA ILE A 53 -3.39 1.84 5.27
C ILE A 53 -2.86 0.69 4.41
N VAL A 54 -2.89 0.86 3.09
CA VAL A 54 -2.35 -0.12 2.13
C VAL A 54 -1.22 0.53 1.33
N LEU A 55 -0.09 -0.15 1.27
CA LEU A 55 1.04 0.19 0.42
C LEU A 55 1.04 -0.80 -0.73
N LEU A 56 0.82 -0.35 -1.97
CA LEU A 56 0.43 -1.21 -3.08
C LEU A 56 1.28 -0.96 -4.31
N ASP A 57 1.94 -2.02 -4.82
CA ASP A 57 2.59 -1.96 -6.13
C ASP A 57 1.56 -2.15 -7.23
N LEU A 58 1.83 -1.62 -8.40
CA LEU A 58 0.96 -1.74 -9.57
C LEU A 58 1.28 -2.96 -10.43
N VAL A 59 2.54 -3.36 -10.49
CA VAL A 59 2.96 -4.52 -11.30
C VAL A 59 3.02 -5.75 -10.41
N LEU A 60 1.96 -6.53 -10.46
CA LEU A 60 1.78 -7.70 -9.60
C LEU A 60 1.33 -8.91 -10.40
N PRO A 61 1.68 -10.14 -9.96
CA PRO A 61 1.08 -11.34 -10.52
C PRO A 61 -0.41 -11.44 -10.18
N LYS A 62 -1.13 -12.16 -10.99
CA LYS A 62 -2.54 -12.57 -10.81
C LYS A 62 -3.56 -11.46 -10.97
N LEU A 63 -3.36 -10.34 -10.30
CA LEU A 63 -4.26 -9.20 -10.36
C LEU A 63 -3.40 -7.94 -10.29
N SER A 64 -3.53 -7.04 -11.26
CA SER A 64 -2.74 -5.81 -11.27
C SER A 64 -3.06 -4.93 -10.06
N GLY A 65 -2.12 -4.08 -9.68
CA GLY A 65 -2.36 -3.13 -8.59
C GLY A 65 -3.51 -2.17 -8.87
N PHE A 66 -3.72 -1.78 -10.12
CA PHE A 66 -4.88 -0.96 -10.48
C PHE A 66 -6.18 -1.70 -10.18
N ASP A 67 -6.25 -3.01 -10.48
CA ASP A 67 -7.45 -3.81 -10.20
C ASP A 67 -7.62 -4.04 -8.69
N VAL A 68 -6.54 -4.20 -7.94
CA VAL A 68 -6.59 -4.26 -6.47
C VAL A 68 -7.17 -2.96 -5.92
N LEU A 69 -6.68 -1.82 -6.40
CA LEU A 69 -7.17 -0.50 -5.98
C LEU A 69 -8.67 -0.35 -6.27
N LYS A 70 -9.09 -0.73 -7.48
CA LYS A 70 -10.52 -0.71 -7.83
C LYS A 70 -11.34 -1.56 -6.87
N GLY A 71 -10.86 -2.76 -6.56
CA GLY A 71 -11.56 -3.67 -5.64
C GLY A 71 -11.68 -3.11 -4.23
N ILE A 72 -10.62 -2.48 -3.73
CA ILE A 72 -10.64 -1.83 -2.42
C ILE A 72 -11.65 -0.68 -2.40
N LYS A 73 -11.64 0.16 -3.43
CA LYS A 73 -12.49 1.36 -3.48
C LYS A 73 -13.96 1.05 -3.81
N ALA A 74 -14.24 -0.11 -4.41
CA ALA A 74 -15.60 -0.53 -4.75
C ALA A 74 -16.35 -1.16 -3.56
N ASP A 75 -15.65 -1.61 -2.53
CA ASP A 75 -16.26 -2.29 -1.39
C ASP A 75 -16.50 -1.27 -0.25
N PRO A 76 -17.76 -1.13 0.23
CA PRO A 76 -18.05 -0.20 1.33
C PRO A 76 -17.21 -0.45 2.59
N ALA A 77 -16.78 -1.69 2.83
CA ALA A 77 -15.98 -2.03 4.00
C ALA A 77 -14.53 -1.53 3.91
N THR A 78 -14.01 -1.33 2.69
CA THR A 78 -12.60 -0.98 2.46
C THR A 78 -12.40 0.35 1.74
N LYS A 79 -13.44 0.94 1.18
CA LYS A 79 -13.30 2.13 0.32
C LYS A 79 -12.62 3.33 0.99
N ASN A 80 -12.73 3.43 2.30
CA ASN A 80 -12.16 4.56 3.05
C ASN A 80 -10.73 4.29 3.55
N ILE A 81 -10.20 3.09 3.31
CA ILE A 81 -8.81 2.79 3.66
C ILE A 81 -7.89 3.56 2.72
N PRO A 82 -6.99 4.39 3.25
CA PRO A 82 -6.04 5.10 2.39
C PRO A 82 -5.08 4.12 1.70
N VAL A 83 -4.78 4.40 0.44
CA VAL A 83 -3.88 3.59 -0.37
C VAL A 83 -2.77 4.48 -0.93
N ILE A 84 -1.52 4.10 -0.68
CA ILE A 84 -0.36 4.70 -1.32
C ILE A 84 0.14 3.71 -2.38
N LEU A 85 0.23 4.16 -3.62
CA LEU A 85 0.85 3.37 -4.69
C LEU A 85 2.36 3.55 -4.62
N LEU A 86 3.08 2.44 -4.56
CA LEU A 86 4.55 2.42 -4.52
C LEU A 86 5.04 1.50 -5.63
N THR A 87 5.55 2.08 -6.71
CA THR A 87 5.80 1.35 -7.95
C THR A 87 6.91 2.00 -8.76
N ASN A 88 7.46 1.27 -9.74
CA ASN A 88 8.40 1.85 -10.70
C ASN A 88 7.72 2.33 -11.99
N LEU A 89 6.38 2.16 -12.12
CA LEU A 89 5.66 2.77 -13.23
C LEU A 89 5.64 4.29 -13.05
N SER A 90 6.28 5.00 -13.96
CA SER A 90 6.53 6.43 -13.80
C SER A 90 5.90 7.31 -14.86
N GLN A 91 5.13 6.75 -15.80
CA GLN A 91 4.49 7.56 -16.83
C GLN A 91 3.36 8.40 -16.23
N LYS A 92 3.20 9.60 -16.77
CA LYS A 92 2.14 10.52 -16.32
C LYS A 92 0.76 9.87 -16.34
N SER A 93 0.49 9.06 -17.39
CA SER A 93 -0.79 8.35 -17.52
C SER A 93 -1.02 7.36 -16.37
N ASP A 94 0.02 6.70 -15.88
CA ASP A 94 -0.08 5.77 -14.75
C ASP A 94 -0.44 6.52 -13.48
N VAL A 95 0.23 7.65 -13.25
CA VAL A 95 -0.03 8.50 -12.07
C VAL A 95 -1.47 9.00 -12.10
N GLU A 96 -1.90 9.53 -13.22
CA GLU A 96 -3.26 10.05 -13.39
C GLU A 96 -4.31 8.97 -13.16
N THR A 97 -4.09 7.77 -13.69
CA THR A 97 -4.99 6.64 -13.49
C THR A 97 -5.07 6.26 -12.01
N GLY A 98 -3.94 6.15 -11.34
CA GLY A 98 -3.90 5.79 -9.91
C GLY A 98 -4.66 6.78 -9.05
N ILE A 99 -4.43 8.06 -9.25
CA ILE A 99 -5.10 9.12 -8.48
C ILE A 99 -6.60 9.14 -8.78
N LYS A 100 -6.96 9.00 -10.06
CA LYS A 100 -8.37 8.96 -10.48
C LYS A 100 -9.12 7.78 -9.86
N LEU A 101 -8.45 6.64 -9.69
CA LEU A 101 -9.04 5.46 -9.08
C LEU A 101 -9.12 5.56 -7.55
N GLY A 102 -8.61 6.62 -6.96
CA GLY A 102 -8.77 6.88 -5.55
C GLY A 102 -7.53 6.68 -4.68
N ALA A 103 -6.35 6.51 -5.27
CA ALA A 103 -5.11 6.46 -4.49
C ALA A 103 -4.86 7.80 -3.81
N ASN A 104 -4.37 7.74 -2.58
CA ASN A 104 -4.09 8.93 -1.77
C ASN A 104 -2.72 9.54 -2.09
N ASP A 105 -1.79 8.70 -2.59
CA ASP A 105 -0.49 9.17 -3.03
C ASP A 105 0.10 8.17 -4.04
N TYR A 106 1.10 8.62 -4.80
CA TYR A 106 1.77 7.83 -5.81
C TYR A 106 3.27 8.06 -5.69
N LEU A 107 4.01 7.02 -5.28
CA LEU A 107 5.45 7.12 -5.07
C LEU A 107 6.18 6.23 -6.09
N ILE A 108 7.21 6.78 -6.71
CA ILE A 108 8.09 6.02 -7.60
C ILE A 108 9.17 5.37 -6.73
N LYS A 109 9.24 4.03 -6.72
CA LYS A 109 10.17 3.27 -5.86
C LYS A 109 11.62 3.79 -5.94
N ALA A 110 12.11 4.06 -7.15
CA ALA A 110 13.49 4.48 -7.36
C ALA A 110 13.81 5.84 -6.74
N HIS A 111 12.80 6.65 -6.40
CA HIS A 111 12.99 7.99 -5.85
C HIS A 111 12.98 8.04 -4.33
N PHE A 112 12.65 6.95 -3.66
CA PHE A 112 12.45 6.94 -2.21
C PHE A 112 13.22 5.81 -1.53
N MET A 113 13.95 6.16 -0.47
CA MET A 113 14.50 5.16 0.42
C MET A 113 13.37 4.59 1.30
N PRO A 114 13.50 3.36 1.82
CA PRO A 114 12.45 2.79 2.70
C PRO A 114 12.08 3.68 3.88
N SER A 115 13.03 4.37 4.48
CA SER A 115 12.75 5.31 5.57
C SER A 115 11.89 6.49 5.12
N GLU A 116 12.07 6.94 3.88
CA GLU A 116 11.26 8.02 3.32
C GLU A 116 9.83 7.56 3.03
N VAL A 117 9.66 6.29 2.63
CA VAL A 117 8.33 5.69 2.45
C VAL A 117 7.59 5.66 3.79
N VAL A 118 8.27 5.27 4.86
CA VAL A 118 7.71 5.29 6.21
C VAL A 118 7.22 6.69 6.59
N GLU A 119 8.03 7.71 6.31
CA GLU A 119 7.64 9.10 6.61
C GLU A 119 6.41 9.55 5.83
N LYS A 120 6.29 9.14 4.56
CA LYS A 120 5.10 9.44 3.75
C LYS A 120 3.84 8.80 4.34
N VAL A 121 3.95 7.55 4.77
CA VAL A 121 2.84 6.84 5.42
C VAL A 121 2.44 7.56 6.71
N LYS A 122 3.42 7.91 7.56
CA LYS A 122 3.14 8.60 8.82
C LYS A 122 2.40 9.92 8.61
N LYS A 123 2.79 10.69 7.60
CA LYS A 123 2.14 11.96 7.29
C LYS A 123 0.68 11.77 6.90
N LEU A 124 0.38 10.71 6.17
CA LEU A 124 -0.98 10.46 5.69
C LEU A 124 -1.93 10.04 6.80
N ILE A 125 -1.45 9.32 7.80
CA ILE A 125 -2.28 8.76 8.87
C ILE A 125 -2.30 9.59 10.16
N ASN A 126 -1.48 10.61 10.23
CA ASN A 126 -1.44 11.49 11.43
C ASN A 126 -2.37 12.69 11.31
#